data_6bbadb4e5531976b2a0b3c512f948be1
#
_entry.id   6bbadb4e5531976b2a0b3c512f948be1
#
_cell.length_a   1.000
_cell.length_b   1.000
_cell.length_c   1.000
_cell.angle_alpha   90.00
_cell.angle_beta   90.00
_cell.angle_gamma   90.00
#
_symmetry.space_group_name_H-M   'P 1'
#
loop_
_entity.id
_entity.type
_entity.pdbx_description
1 polymer ?
#
loop_
_entity_poly.entity_id
_entity_poly.type
_entity_poly.pdbx_seq_one_letter_code
_entity_poly.pdbx_strand_id
1 'polypeptide(L)'
;MVGYKEKKPEILNKLKSGYPRFVRHQRINVLSKYWNRQKPEAPNETFFFSNPKDWDFAQNILKISEAEVEQQEKYLIVHIPGRSKDCAKLHKFFQHAGVGLSSRHAETILDSLGILSIGESVTPNLAAEDDIKSIISKAHGPQVSPEDVLLTISGANAFTSVFRAALIQAKQQQKKLWVRLGWLYLDTIEIMDLLVENQAQIIDLNHPDEFYKLEEIFNTYGQDIAGIVTEFPSNPLLHSCDLVKVRQLCDQHNALLIVDPTMASPKNAKVTTLSDVVINSLTKYANWEGDVMMGSVVFPTHSDKGMALKMTVSEMITCPFHKDMERMAEQIPYYDNFIDRTNQSQLEIVEYLNSHPKIKRVYWAYQQSTGKNYRNIAGDDKPGCVVSFEVKGSFTNFYNALGMLKSPSFGTEFSLCCPYVYLAHYKMVTSESGLKILNHAGLSTELLRLSVGLEEPEEIKESLDQALKLC
;
A
#
# COMPACT_ATOMS: atom_id res chain seq x y z
N MET A 1 -17.95 -7.42 -7.92
CA MET A 1 -16.98 -6.30 -7.86
C MET A 1 -17.62 -4.96 -8.18
N VAL A 2 -18.35 -4.80 -9.30
CA VAL A 2 -19.05 -3.54 -9.66
C VAL A 2 -19.96 -3.07 -8.52
N GLY A 3 -20.89 -3.89 -8.04
CA GLY A 3 -21.79 -3.52 -6.94
C GLY A 3 -21.06 -3.15 -5.63
N TYR A 4 -19.88 -3.73 -5.39
CA TYR A 4 -19.00 -3.34 -4.30
C TYR A 4 -18.46 -1.91 -4.49
N LYS A 5 -17.96 -1.57 -5.68
CA LYS A 5 -17.43 -0.23 -6.00
C LYS A 5 -18.53 0.83 -6.03
N GLU A 6 -19.72 0.45 -6.46
CA GLU A 6 -20.93 1.30 -6.43
C GLU A 6 -21.58 1.38 -5.05
N LYS A 7 -20.99 0.74 -4.03
CA LYS A 7 -21.46 0.71 -2.64
C LYS A 7 -22.93 0.22 -2.53
N LYS A 8 -23.34 -0.75 -3.36
CA LYS A 8 -24.68 -1.31 -3.32
C LYS A 8 -24.95 -1.97 -1.97
N PRO A 9 -26.03 -1.58 -1.24
CA PRO A 9 -26.28 -2.07 0.12
C PRO A 9 -26.40 -3.61 0.19
N GLU A 10 -27.00 -4.23 -0.83
CA GLU A 10 -27.18 -5.69 -0.92
C GLU A 10 -25.84 -6.46 -1.04
N ILE A 11 -24.77 -5.76 -1.47
CA ILE A 11 -23.41 -6.30 -1.52
C ILE A 11 -22.68 -5.98 -0.21
N LEU A 12 -22.68 -4.70 0.21
CA LEU A 12 -21.94 -4.28 1.40
C LEU A 12 -22.44 -4.95 2.67
N ASN A 13 -23.75 -5.19 2.80
CA ASN A 13 -24.35 -5.85 3.97
C ASN A 13 -23.93 -7.33 4.11
N LYS A 14 -23.42 -7.96 3.04
CA LYS A 14 -22.89 -9.32 3.08
C LYS A 14 -21.44 -9.39 3.53
N LEU A 15 -20.73 -8.27 3.52
CA LEU A 15 -19.32 -8.20 3.91
C LEU A 15 -19.22 -8.16 5.43
N LYS A 16 -18.71 -9.21 6.03
CA LYS A 16 -18.43 -9.28 7.48
C LYS A 16 -17.11 -8.58 7.82
N SER A 17 -16.17 -8.61 6.91
CA SER A 17 -14.90 -7.91 6.95
C SER A 17 -14.53 -7.46 5.55
N GLY A 18 -13.56 -6.56 5.42
CA GLY A 18 -13.06 -6.09 4.14
C GLY A 18 -11.76 -5.34 4.34
N TYR A 19 -11.00 -5.20 3.27
CA TYR A 19 -9.77 -4.42 3.35
C TYR A 19 -10.09 -3.00 3.82
N PRO A 20 -9.48 -2.52 4.92
CA PRO A 20 -9.91 -1.31 5.64
C PRO A 20 -10.02 -0.07 4.78
N ARG A 21 -9.16 0.05 3.77
CA ARG A 21 -9.16 1.12 2.79
C ARG A 21 -10.49 1.25 2.02
N PHE A 22 -11.18 0.14 1.77
CA PHE A 22 -12.42 0.14 0.98
C PHE A 22 -13.67 0.05 1.84
N VAL A 23 -13.58 -0.63 2.97
CA VAL A 23 -14.71 -0.87 3.87
C VAL A 23 -14.28 -0.61 5.31
N ARG A 24 -14.96 0.33 5.96
CA ARG A 24 -14.74 0.59 7.39
C ARG A 24 -15.08 -0.68 8.19
N HIS A 25 -14.19 -1.08 9.10
CA HIS A 25 -14.38 -2.26 9.92
C HIS A 25 -15.65 -2.16 10.77
N GLN A 26 -16.33 -3.30 11.03
CA GLN A 26 -17.59 -3.31 11.77
C GLN A 26 -17.48 -2.71 13.20
N ARG A 27 -16.35 -2.95 13.88
CA ARG A 27 -16.11 -2.39 15.23
C ARG A 27 -16.06 -0.86 15.21
N ILE A 28 -15.44 -0.28 14.21
CA ILE A 28 -15.42 1.18 14.01
C ILE A 28 -16.84 1.70 13.72
N ASN A 29 -17.64 0.96 12.95
CA ASN A 29 -19.04 1.31 12.69
C ASN A 29 -19.91 1.24 13.96
N VAL A 30 -19.68 0.25 14.84
CA VAL A 30 -20.36 0.15 16.13
C VAL A 30 -19.99 1.34 17.02
N LEU A 31 -18.69 1.67 17.10
CA LEU A 31 -18.20 2.82 17.86
C LEU A 31 -18.79 4.14 17.32
N SER A 32 -18.84 4.31 15.99
CA SER A 32 -19.45 5.48 15.35
C SER A 32 -20.93 5.61 15.70
N LYS A 33 -21.69 4.49 15.68
CA LYS A 33 -23.10 4.50 16.08
C LYS A 33 -23.30 4.87 17.54
N TYR A 34 -22.42 4.40 18.43
CA TYR A 34 -22.47 4.74 19.85
C TYR A 34 -22.34 6.26 20.04
N TRP A 35 -21.31 6.88 19.46
CA TRP A 35 -21.06 8.31 19.60
C TRP A 35 -22.11 9.17 18.89
N ASN A 36 -22.63 8.75 17.73
CA ASN A 36 -23.71 9.46 17.05
C ASN A 36 -25.03 9.49 17.87
N ARG A 37 -25.29 8.46 18.67
CA ARG A 37 -26.47 8.47 19.56
C ARG A 37 -26.38 9.47 20.70
N GLN A 38 -25.17 9.88 21.08
CA GLN A 38 -24.96 10.92 22.09
C GLN A 38 -25.29 12.33 21.55
N LYS A 39 -25.43 12.47 20.21
CA LYS A 39 -25.68 13.73 19.50
C LYS A 39 -26.83 13.56 18.49
N PRO A 40 -28.09 13.45 18.96
CA PRO A 40 -29.24 13.13 18.11
C PRO A 40 -29.65 14.28 17.14
N GLU A 41 -29.20 15.50 17.37
CA GLU A 41 -29.72 16.71 16.71
C GLU A 41 -29.21 16.90 15.26
N ALA A 42 -28.20 16.15 14.80
CA ALA A 42 -27.71 16.24 13.42
C ALA A 42 -27.30 14.87 12.87
N PRO A 43 -27.58 14.59 11.57
CA PRO A 43 -27.06 13.39 10.92
C PRO A 43 -25.56 13.54 10.66
N ASN A 44 -24.77 13.43 11.73
CA ASN A 44 -23.32 13.53 11.67
C ASN A 44 -22.69 12.19 11.27
N GLU A 45 -21.58 12.27 10.58
CA GLU A 45 -20.65 11.16 10.44
C GLU A 45 -19.48 11.34 11.40
N THR A 46 -19.09 10.23 12.07
CA THR A 46 -18.04 10.24 13.07
C THR A 46 -16.78 9.59 12.56
N PHE A 47 -15.66 10.27 12.69
CA PHE A 47 -14.32 9.82 12.39
C PHE A 47 -13.50 9.73 13.68
N PHE A 48 -12.54 8.81 13.69
CA PHE A 48 -11.68 8.57 14.84
C PHE A 48 -10.22 8.66 14.42
N PHE A 49 -9.45 9.48 15.12
CA PHE A 49 -8.01 9.59 14.93
C PHE A 49 -7.30 9.01 16.16
N SER A 50 -6.37 8.12 15.95
CA SER A 50 -5.49 7.61 17.00
C SER A 50 -4.42 8.61 17.45
N ASN A 51 -4.15 9.62 16.60
CA ASN A 51 -3.20 10.69 16.84
C ASN A 51 -3.84 12.05 16.54
N PRO A 52 -3.92 12.98 17.49
CA PRO A 52 -4.46 14.32 17.26
C PRO A 52 -3.75 15.10 16.15
N LYS A 53 -2.43 14.91 15.97
CA LYS A 53 -1.66 15.55 14.89
C LYS A 53 -2.17 15.20 13.48
N ASP A 54 -2.76 14.01 13.30
CA ASP A 54 -3.35 13.62 12.01
C ASP A 54 -4.62 14.41 11.72
N TRP A 55 -5.40 14.74 12.74
CA TRP A 55 -6.55 15.65 12.60
C TRP A 55 -6.11 17.06 12.25
N ASP A 56 -5.16 17.63 12.98
CA ASP A 56 -4.65 18.98 12.72
C ASP A 56 -4.13 19.09 11.28
N PHE A 57 -3.43 18.05 10.82
CA PHE A 57 -2.97 17.98 9.44
C PHE A 57 -4.14 17.87 8.44
N ALA A 58 -5.10 16.97 8.68
CA ALA A 58 -6.26 16.79 7.81
C ALA A 58 -7.10 18.07 7.72
N GLN A 59 -7.38 18.71 8.86
CA GLN A 59 -8.13 19.96 8.92
C GLN A 59 -7.49 21.06 8.09
N ASN A 60 -6.17 21.22 8.22
CA ASN A 60 -5.41 22.25 7.52
C ASN A 60 -5.36 22.00 6.00
N ILE A 61 -4.98 20.80 5.57
CA ILE A 61 -4.79 20.49 4.14
C ILE A 61 -6.12 20.44 3.37
N LEU A 62 -7.18 19.93 4.00
CA LEU A 62 -8.51 19.83 3.41
C LEU A 62 -9.33 21.10 3.57
N LYS A 63 -8.88 22.06 4.40
CA LYS A 63 -9.60 23.29 4.75
C LYS A 63 -11.00 22.97 5.29
N ILE A 64 -11.05 22.08 6.29
CA ILE A 64 -12.31 21.69 6.94
C ILE A 64 -12.75 22.82 7.85
N SER A 65 -13.97 23.33 7.64
CA SER A 65 -14.53 24.46 8.37
C SER A 65 -15.60 24.06 9.40
N GLU A 66 -16.29 22.96 9.16
CA GLU A 66 -17.40 22.51 10.00
C GLU A 66 -17.08 21.14 10.60
N ALA A 67 -16.52 21.13 11.81
CA ALA A 67 -16.27 19.93 12.57
C ALA A 67 -16.38 20.20 14.06
N GLU A 68 -17.02 19.29 14.77
CA GLU A 68 -17.00 19.26 16.23
C GLU A 68 -16.00 18.19 16.67
N VAL A 69 -15.08 18.57 17.57
CA VAL A 69 -13.96 17.73 17.98
C VAL A 69 -14.02 17.46 19.47
N GLU A 70 -13.91 16.18 19.83
CA GLU A 70 -13.86 15.74 21.23
C GLU A 70 -12.57 14.95 21.47
N GLN A 71 -11.76 15.40 22.42
CA GLN A 71 -10.56 14.69 22.84
C GLN A 71 -10.92 13.63 23.90
N GLN A 72 -10.57 12.40 23.63
CA GLN A 72 -10.52 11.31 24.59
C GLN A 72 -9.07 11.06 25.03
N GLU A 73 -8.86 10.27 26.07
CA GLU A 73 -7.52 10.02 26.61
C GLU A 73 -6.54 9.48 25.55
N LYS A 74 -7.00 8.59 24.66
CA LYS A 74 -6.16 7.85 23.70
C LYS A 74 -6.55 8.02 22.24
N TYR A 75 -7.57 8.81 21.94
CA TYR A 75 -8.04 9.06 20.58
C TYR A 75 -8.84 10.35 20.47
N LEU A 76 -9.02 10.81 19.26
CA LEU A 76 -9.82 11.99 18.96
C LEU A 76 -11.08 11.57 18.20
N ILE A 77 -12.21 12.17 18.54
CA ILE A 77 -13.49 12.00 17.86
C ILE A 77 -13.77 13.26 17.06
N VAL A 78 -14.10 13.10 15.78
CA VAL A 78 -14.45 14.21 14.90
C VAL A 78 -15.83 13.95 14.32
N HIS A 79 -16.78 14.82 14.61
CA HIS A 79 -18.13 14.81 14.05
C HIS A 79 -18.24 15.83 12.93
N ILE A 80 -18.70 15.39 11.77
CA ILE A 80 -18.90 16.24 10.59
C ILE A 80 -20.29 16.00 10.04
N PRO A 81 -21.03 17.05 9.53
CA PRO A 81 -22.30 16.85 8.88
C PRO A 81 -22.17 15.86 7.71
N GLY A 82 -22.88 14.73 7.77
CA GLY A 82 -22.65 13.55 6.93
C GLY A 82 -22.88 13.76 5.42
N ARG A 83 -23.60 14.84 5.03
CA ARG A 83 -23.82 15.21 3.61
C ARG A 83 -22.96 16.38 3.16
N SER A 84 -22.04 16.85 3.97
CA SER A 84 -21.18 17.99 3.64
C SER A 84 -20.08 17.60 2.65
N LYS A 85 -19.55 18.61 1.94
CA LYS A 85 -18.34 18.42 1.10
C LYS A 85 -17.12 18.03 1.96
N ASP A 86 -17.04 18.52 3.19
CA ASP A 86 -15.96 18.26 4.11
C ASP A 86 -15.97 16.79 4.57
N CYS A 87 -17.14 16.21 4.79
CA CYS A 87 -17.28 14.79 5.05
C CYS A 87 -16.72 13.93 3.88
N ALA A 88 -17.04 14.29 2.65
CA ALA A 88 -16.53 13.58 1.48
C ALA A 88 -15.00 13.70 1.32
N LYS A 89 -14.42 14.88 1.59
CA LYS A 89 -12.96 15.08 1.60
C LYS A 89 -12.30 14.23 2.69
N LEU A 90 -12.88 14.20 3.89
CA LEU A 90 -12.32 13.45 5.01
C LEU A 90 -12.38 11.94 4.78
N HIS A 91 -13.45 11.43 4.16
CA HIS A 91 -13.49 10.04 3.72
C HIS A 91 -12.36 9.69 2.75
N LYS A 92 -12.13 10.56 1.76
CA LYS A 92 -11.03 10.37 0.81
C LYS A 92 -9.67 10.40 1.51
N PHE A 93 -9.48 11.32 2.44
CA PHE A 93 -8.26 11.42 3.23
C PHE A 93 -8.02 10.16 4.06
N PHE A 94 -9.00 9.67 4.81
CA PHE A 94 -8.90 8.42 5.56
C PHE A 94 -8.55 7.22 4.67
N GLN A 95 -9.13 7.19 3.48
CA GLN A 95 -8.88 6.11 2.53
C GLN A 95 -7.42 6.08 2.07
N HIS A 96 -6.78 7.24 1.86
CA HIS A 96 -5.48 7.32 1.20
C HIS A 96 -4.31 7.65 2.15
N ALA A 97 -4.54 8.42 3.22
CA ALA A 97 -3.47 8.78 4.17
C ALA A 97 -3.15 7.66 5.18
N GLY A 98 -4.01 6.65 5.29
CA GLY A 98 -3.78 5.50 6.16
C GLY A 98 -3.80 5.82 7.65
N VAL A 99 -4.63 6.78 8.06
CA VAL A 99 -4.84 7.20 9.45
C VAL A 99 -6.12 6.57 10.03
N GLY A 100 -6.33 6.74 11.33
CA GLY A 100 -7.52 6.31 12.04
C GLY A 100 -7.26 5.20 13.06
N LEU A 101 -8.32 4.58 13.57
CA LEU A 101 -8.21 3.47 14.51
C LEU A 101 -8.06 2.14 13.77
N SER A 102 -7.24 1.24 14.30
CA SER A 102 -7.29 -0.18 13.92
C SER A 102 -8.54 -0.86 14.50
N SER A 103 -8.85 -2.06 13.99
CA SER A 103 -9.95 -2.87 14.51
C SER A 103 -9.75 -3.23 15.99
N ARG A 104 -8.53 -3.60 16.40
CA ARG A 104 -8.18 -3.96 17.77
C ARG A 104 -8.23 -2.75 18.71
N HIS A 105 -7.84 -1.57 18.21
CA HIS A 105 -7.99 -0.34 19.00
C HIS A 105 -9.48 -0.02 19.23
N ALA A 106 -10.30 -0.10 18.18
CA ALA A 106 -11.76 0.10 18.29
C ALA A 106 -12.42 -0.95 19.21
N GLU A 107 -12.00 -2.21 19.18
CA GLU A 107 -12.46 -3.27 20.07
C GLU A 107 -12.12 -2.95 21.54
N THR A 108 -10.90 -2.52 21.81
CA THR A 108 -10.48 -2.14 23.16
C THR A 108 -11.30 -0.98 23.70
N ILE A 109 -11.63 0.00 22.88
CA ILE A 109 -12.52 1.10 23.26
C ILE A 109 -13.94 0.57 23.56
N LEU A 110 -14.50 -0.28 22.68
CA LEU A 110 -15.84 -0.83 22.87
C LEU A 110 -15.95 -1.71 24.14
N ASP A 111 -14.90 -2.44 24.48
CA ASP A 111 -14.82 -3.22 25.71
C ASP A 111 -14.80 -2.31 26.94
N SER A 112 -13.99 -1.26 26.93
CA SER A 112 -13.94 -0.27 28.03
C SER A 112 -15.27 0.47 28.24
N LEU A 113 -16.09 0.60 27.18
CA LEU A 113 -17.43 1.18 27.24
C LEU A 113 -18.51 0.16 27.64
N GLY A 114 -18.14 -1.12 27.87
CA GLY A 114 -19.08 -2.19 28.20
C GLY A 114 -20.02 -2.59 27.04
N ILE A 115 -19.69 -2.23 25.80
CA ILE A 115 -20.52 -2.51 24.60
C ILE A 115 -20.19 -3.87 23.99
N LEU A 116 -18.93 -4.29 24.10
CA LEU A 116 -18.42 -5.53 23.55
C LEU A 116 -17.50 -6.19 24.56
N SER A 117 -17.61 -7.51 24.70
CA SER A 117 -16.61 -8.32 25.40
C SER A 117 -15.62 -8.87 24.40
N ILE A 118 -14.33 -8.66 24.61
CA ILE A 118 -13.26 -9.18 23.74
C ILE A 118 -13.12 -10.67 24.01
N GLY A 119 -13.38 -11.51 22.98
CA GLY A 119 -13.26 -12.98 23.08
C GLY A 119 -11.84 -13.51 22.86
N GLU A 120 -11.03 -12.83 22.09
CA GLU A 120 -9.64 -13.19 21.79
C GLU A 120 -8.68 -12.15 22.35
N SER A 121 -7.72 -12.59 23.16
CA SER A 121 -6.63 -11.76 23.63
C SER A 121 -5.37 -12.10 22.84
N VAL A 122 -4.72 -11.07 22.31
CA VAL A 122 -3.35 -11.18 21.80
C VAL A 122 -2.44 -11.39 23.01
N THR A 123 -1.41 -12.21 22.87
CA THR A 123 -0.44 -12.44 23.93
C THR A 123 0.33 -11.15 24.22
N PRO A 124 0.30 -10.61 25.45
CA PRO A 124 1.05 -9.40 25.80
C PRO A 124 2.53 -9.59 25.55
N ASN A 125 3.12 -8.67 24.78
CA ASN A 125 4.57 -8.65 24.50
C ASN A 125 5.11 -7.22 24.60
N LEU A 126 5.80 -6.90 25.65
CA LEU A 126 6.41 -5.58 25.86
C LEU A 126 7.58 -5.29 24.90
N ALA A 127 8.18 -6.30 24.32
CA ALA A 127 9.27 -6.19 23.33
C ALA A 127 8.76 -6.23 21.89
N ALA A 128 7.45 -6.24 21.65
CA ALA A 128 6.87 -6.43 20.32
C ALA A 128 7.44 -5.47 19.26
N GLU A 129 7.64 -4.21 19.60
CA GLU A 129 8.23 -3.23 18.69
C GLU A 129 9.67 -3.60 18.31
N ASP A 130 10.49 -3.97 19.29
CA ASP A 130 11.90 -4.34 19.07
C ASP A 130 12.02 -5.64 18.28
N ASP A 131 11.15 -6.62 18.55
CA ASP A 131 11.09 -7.88 17.81
C ASP A 131 10.78 -7.63 16.33
N ILE A 132 9.77 -6.80 16.04
CA ILE A 132 9.39 -6.44 14.67
C ILE A 132 10.54 -5.70 13.98
N LYS A 133 11.09 -4.67 14.62
CA LYS A 133 12.19 -3.87 14.06
C LYS A 133 13.43 -4.73 13.77
N SER A 134 13.74 -5.67 14.67
CA SER A 134 14.88 -6.60 14.49
C SER A 134 14.73 -7.48 13.27
N ILE A 135 13.53 -8.02 13.01
CA ILE A 135 13.29 -8.90 11.86
C ILE A 135 13.25 -8.06 10.58
N ILE A 136 12.59 -6.91 10.59
CA ILE A 136 12.50 -6.03 9.41
C ILE A 136 13.88 -5.47 9.04
N SER A 137 14.69 -5.03 10.00
CA SER A 137 16.05 -4.55 9.71
C SER A 137 16.89 -5.63 9.01
N LYS A 138 16.83 -6.88 9.47
CA LYS A 138 17.52 -8.01 8.83
C LYS A 138 17.04 -8.25 7.39
N ALA A 139 15.74 -8.13 7.14
CA ALA A 139 15.18 -8.28 5.79
C ALA A 139 15.75 -7.24 4.81
N HIS A 140 16.00 -6.02 5.28
CA HIS A 140 16.60 -4.94 4.49
C HIS A 140 18.11 -5.11 4.24
N GLY A 141 18.80 -5.89 5.06
CA GLY A 141 20.22 -6.20 4.91
C GLY A 141 21.08 -5.73 6.09
N PRO A 142 22.35 -6.17 6.14
CA PRO A 142 23.21 -5.97 7.30
C PRO A 142 23.59 -4.51 7.60
N GLN A 143 23.34 -3.60 6.65
CA GLN A 143 23.59 -2.16 6.79
C GLN A 143 22.43 -1.40 7.45
N VAL A 144 21.35 -2.08 7.83
CA VAL A 144 20.19 -1.49 8.51
C VAL A 144 20.13 -2.02 9.93
N SER A 145 20.09 -1.12 10.89
CA SER A 145 19.89 -1.47 12.30
C SER A 145 18.40 -1.30 12.70
N PRO A 146 17.95 -1.90 13.80
CA PRO A 146 16.58 -1.70 14.29
C PRO A 146 16.22 -0.23 14.53
N GLU A 147 17.19 0.60 14.91
CA GLU A 147 17.02 2.04 15.14
C GLU A 147 16.75 2.82 13.86
N ASP A 148 17.10 2.26 12.70
CA ASP A 148 16.84 2.87 11.39
C ASP A 148 15.41 2.60 10.88
N VAL A 149 14.67 1.77 11.61
CA VAL A 149 13.30 1.36 11.29
C VAL A 149 12.30 2.13 12.15
N LEU A 150 11.38 2.86 11.52
CA LEU A 150 10.19 3.42 12.18
C LEU A 150 8.97 2.57 11.81
N LEU A 151 8.16 2.20 12.79
CA LEU A 151 6.88 1.50 12.57
C LEU A 151 5.73 2.51 12.50
N THR A 152 4.80 2.26 11.60
CA THR A 152 3.64 3.12 11.36
C THR A 152 2.35 2.30 11.32
N ILE A 153 1.21 2.94 11.59
CA ILE A 153 -0.11 2.29 11.61
C ILE A 153 -0.48 1.65 10.23
N SER A 154 0.14 2.09 9.15
CA SER A 154 -0.06 1.53 7.80
C SER A 154 1.06 1.97 6.85
N GLY A 155 1.25 1.23 5.74
CA GLY A 155 2.15 1.66 4.67
C GLY A 155 1.77 3.00 4.05
N ALA A 156 0.48 3.32 3.99
CA ALA A 156 0.00 4.62 3.50
C ALA A 156 0.38 5.77 4.47
N ASN A 157 0.33 5.52 5.78
CA ASN A 157 0.81 6.50 6.79
C ASN A 157 2.33 6.70 6.70
N ALA A 158 3.08 5.61 6.45
CA ALA A 158 4.52 5.68 6.20
C ALA A 158 4.83 6.62 5.03
N PHE A 159 4.18 6.39 3.87
CA PHE A 159 4.36 7.22 2.69
C PHE A 159 3.94 8.68 2.93
N THR A 160 2.75 8.90 3.51
CA THR A 160 2.24 10.24 3.80
C THR A 160 3.21 11.04 4.66
N SER A 161 3.76 10.43 5.71
CA SER A 161 4.69 11.09 6.64
C SER A 161 6.02 11.41 5.97
N VAL A 162 6.59 10.46 5.20
CA VAL A 162 7.83 10.67 4.44
C VAL A 162 7.65 11.76 3.40
N PHE A 163 6.57 11.72 2.62
CA PHE A 163 6.38 12.70 1.55
C PHE A 163 6.12 14.12 2.10
N ARG A 164 5.41 14.25 3.22
CA ARG A 164 5.26 15.53 3.94
C ARG A 164 6.61 16.10 4.36
N ALA A 165 7.45 15.30 5.00
CA ALA A 165 8.79 15.72 5.42
C ALA A 165 9.67 16.08 4.22
N ALA A 166 9.59 15.29 3.14
CA ALA A 166 10.33 15.52 1.91
C ALA A 166 9.90 16.83 1.20
N LEU A 167 8.61 17.18 1.23
CA LEU A 167 8.11 18.47 0.71
C LEU A 167 8.68 19.67 1.50
N ILE A 168 8.79 19.55 2.84
CA ILE A 168 9.39 20.59 3.68
C ILE A 168 10.87 20.75 3.32
N GLN A 169 11.62 19.66 3.20
CA GLN A 169 13.04 19.69 2.81
C GLN A 169 13.22 20.27 1.39
N ALA A 170 12.39 19.85 0.43
CA ALA A 170 12.41 20.35 -0.93
C ALA A 170 12.21 21.88 -1.00
N LYS A 171 11.26 22.39 -0.21
CA LYS A 171 10.99 23.83 -0.11
C LYS A 171 12.21 24.61 0.44
N GLN A 172 12.89 24.06 1.44
CA GLN A 172 14.13 24.65 1.99
C GLN A 172 15.26 24.69 0.94
N GLN A 173 15.31 23.67 0.06
CA GLN A 173 16.27 23.56 -1.04
C GLN A 173 15.83 24.30 -2.31
N GLN A 174 14.67 24.97 -2.30
CA GLN A 174 14.06 25.65 -3.45
C GLN A 174 13.75 24.70 -4.63
N LYS A 175 13.58 23.41 -4.36
CA LYS A 175 13.18 22.37 -5.33
C LYS A 175 11.69 22.13 -5.23
N LYS A 176 11.05 21.79 -6.36
CA LYS A 176 9.58 21.66 -6.39
C LYS A 176 9.03 20.55 -7.28
N LEU A 177 9.85 19.98 -8.19
CA LEU A 177 9.37 18.95 -9.11
C LEU A 177 9.58 17.55 -8.52
N TRP A 178 8.59 16.69 -8.69
CA TRP A 178 8.62 15.30 -8.26
C TRP A 178 8.36 14.39 -9.44
N VAL A 179 9.12 13.30 -9.57
CA VAL A 179 8.90 12.29 -10.59
C VAL A 179 8.24 11.07 -9.96
N ARG A 180 7.08 10.66 -10.50
CA ARG A 180 6.51 9.33 -10.26
C ARG A 180 7.03 8.39 -11.33
N LEU A 181 7.91 7.48 -10.94
CA LEU A 181 8.55 6.53 -11.86
C LEU A 181 7.88 5.16 -11.77
N GLY A 182 7.20 4.77 -12.83
CA GLY A 182 6.31 3.64 -12.89
C GLY A 182 4.87 3.97 -12.50
N TRP A 183 3.95 3.04 -12.78
CA TRP A 183 2.60 3.14 -12.22
C TRP A 183 2.64 2.79 -10.74
N LEU A 184 2.31 3.73 -9.88
CA LEU A 184 2.41 3.59 -8.44
C LEU A 184 1.09 3.12 -7.81
N TYR A 185 1.17 2.67 -6.57
CA TYR A 185 0.01 2.35 -5.75
C TYR A 185 -0.92 3.57 -5.63
N LEU A 186 -2.24 3.31 -5.71
CA LEU A 186 -3.22 4.39 -5.77
C LEU A 186 -3.12 5.38 -4.60
N ASP A 187 -2.83 4.91 -3.38
CA ASP A 187 -2.74 5.81 -2.24
C ASP A 187 -1.50 6.72 -2.34
N THR A 188 -0.39 6.22 -2.88
CA THR A 188 0.81 7.00 -3.18
C THR A 188 0.49 8.12 -4.18
N ILE A 189 -0.20 7.79 -5.28
CA ILE A 189 -0.64 8.77 -6.29
C ILE A 189 -1.53 9.84 -5.67
N GLU A 190 -2.60 9.42 -4.96
CA GLU A 190 -3.60 10.33 -4.40
C GLU A 190 -3.03 11.23 -3.28
N ILE A 191 -2.06 10.74 -2.52
CA ILE A 191 -1.37 11.56 -1.51
C ILE A 191 -0.40 12.55 -2.15
N MET A 192 0.36 12.15 -3.15
CA MET A 192 1.21 13.09 -3.89
C MET A 192 0.35 14.21 -4.51
N ASP A 193 -0.76 13.84 -5.16
CA ASP A 193 -1.69 14.80 -5.76
C ASP A 193 -2.35 15.74 -4.74
N LEU A 194 -2.60 15.24 -3.53
CA LEU A 194 -3.18 16.05 -2.45
C LEU A 194 -2.20 17.05 -1.85
N LEU A 195 -0.93 16.68 -1.74
CA LEU A 195 0.05 17.42 -0.95
C LEU A 195 0.85 18.44 -1.75
N VAL A 196 0.98 18.29 -3.08
CA VAL A 196 1.61 19.31 -3.92
C VAL A 196 0.71 20.52 -4.08
N GLU A 197 1.31 21.69 -4.16
CA GLU A 197 0.57 22.95 -4.35
C GLU A 197 -0.05 23.05 -5.75
N ASN A 198 0.62 22.46 -6.74
CA ASN A 198 0.18 22.45 -8.15
C ASN A 198 0.54 21.11 -8.78
N GLN A 199 -0.43 20.53 -9.50
CA GLN A 199 -0.24 19.26 -10.24
C GLN A 199 0.92 19.30 -11.26
N ALA A 200 1.24 20.50 -11.81
CA ALA A 200 2.40 20.68 -12.68
C ALA A 200 3.76 20.41 -12.00
N GLN A 201 3.77 20.24 -10.66
CA GLN A 201 4.96 19.83 -9.91
C GLN A 201 5.20 18.32 -9.94
N ILE A 202 4.28 17.54 -10.51
CA ILE A 202 4.42 16.09 -10.66
C ILE A 202 4.63 15.76 -12.13
N ILE A 203 5.66 14.96 -12.39
CA ILE A 203 5.97 14.42 -13.71
C ILE A 203 5.74 12.90 -13.65
N ASP A 204 4.77 12.41 -14.43
CA ASP A 204 4.46 10.98 -14.54
C ASP A 204 5.31 10.32 -15.63
N LEU A 205 6.08 9.30 -15.25
CA LEU A 205 6.76 8.40 -16.17
C LEU A 205 6.30 6.96 -15.91
N ASN A 206 5.20 6.58 -16.56
CA ASN A 206 4.49 5.32 -16.29
C ASN A 206 5.25 4.05 -16.72
N HIS A 207 6.24 4.18 -17.60
CA HIS A 207 7.06 3.08 -18.11
C HIS A 207 8.47 3.17 -17.52
N PRO A 208 8.77 2.46 -16.43
CA PRO A 208 10.04 2.59 -15.72
C PRO A 208 11.24 2.00 -16.47
N ASP A 209 11.01 1.30 -17.57
CA ASP A 209 12.01 0.79 -18.52
C ASP A 209 12.46 1.84 -19.55
N GLU A 210 11.72 2.95 -19.70
CA GLU A 210 12.08 4.06 -20.59
C GLU A 210 13.06 5.03 -19.89
N PHE A 211 14.21 4.54 -19.46
CA PHE A 211 15.20 5.33 -18.71
C PHE A 211 15.65 6.60 -19.45
N TYR A 212 15.73 6.55 -20.79
CA TYR A 212 16.10 7.71 -21.60
C TYR A 212 15.17 8.91 -21.40
N LYS A 213 13.87 8.68 -21.17
CA LYS A 213 12.91 9.76 -20.87
C LYS A 213 13.20 10.38 -19.49
N LEU A 214 13.62 9.56 -18.53
CA LEU A 214 14.03 10.07 -17.23
C LEU A 214 15.28 10.96 -17.36
N GLU A 215 16.26 10.55 -18.16
CA GLU A 215 17.44 11.38 -18.46
C GLU A 215 17.06 12.72 -19.13
N GLU A 216 16.13 12.71 -20.09
CA GLU A 216 15.62 13.94 -20.72
C GLU A 216 14.94 14.88 -19.69
N ILE A 217 14.14 14.33 -18.76
CA ILE A 217 13.52 15.08 -17.67
C ILE A 217 14.61 15.73 -16.79
N PHE A 218 15.64 14.99 -16.40
CA PHE A 218 16.71 15.52 -15.56
C PHE A 218 17.60 16.51 -16.31
N ASN A 219 17.86 16.32 -17.59
CA ASN A 219 18.58 17.29 -18.44
C ASN A 219 17.82 18.61 -18.55
N THR A 220 16.49 18.55 -18.54
CA THR A 220 15.64 19.76 -18.67
C THR A 220 15.42 20.47 -17.34
N TYR A 221 15.18 19.72 -16.26
CA TYR A 221 14.69 20.24 -14.97
C TYR A 221 15.56 19.86 -13.78
N GLY A 222 16.73 19.25 -13.96
CA GLY A 222 17.48 18.56 -12.93
C GLY A 222 17.65 19.32 -11.61
N GLN A 223 17.92 20.63 -11.66
CA GLN A 223 18.08 21.45 -10.45
C GLN A 223 16.76 21.67 -9.69
N ASP A 224 15.62 21.64 -10.38
CA ASP A 224 14.30 21.83 -9.79
C ASP A 224 13.69 20.49 -9.26
N ILE A 225 14.26 19.35 -9.62
CA ILE A 225 13.76 18.03 -9.21
C ILE A 225 14.11 17.80 -7.74
N ALA A 226 13.07 17.74 -6.91
CA ALA A 226 13.17 17.44 -5.48
C ALA A 226 13.44 15.94 -5.24
N GLY A 227 12.77 15.06 -6.00
CA GLY A 227 12.99 13.65 -5.86
C GLY A 227 12.18 12.77 -6.82
N ILE A 228 12.47 11.48 -6.73
CA ILE A 228 11.78 10.40 -7.41
C ILE A 228 11.08 9.52 -6.37
N VAL A 229 9.85 9.13 -6.67
CA VAL A 229 9.11 8.08 -5.96
C VAL A 229 8.91 6.91 -6.92
N THR A 230 9.29 5.71 -6.51
CA THR A 230 9.14 4.49 -7.33
C THR A 230 8.82 3.28 -6.47
N GLU A 231 8.15 2.29 -7.06
CA GLU A 231 7.95 0.96 -6.50
C GLU A 231 8.89 -0.04 -7.19
N PHE A 232 9.39 -1.02 -6.45
CA PHE A 232 10.32 -2.00 -6.99
C PHE A 232 9.97 -3.45 -6.56
N PRO A 233 9.28 -4.23 -7.43
CA PRO A 233 8.70 -3.83 -8.73
C PRO A 233 7.41 -3.03 -8.57
N SER A 234 6.92 -2.43 -9.66
CA SER A 234 5.68 -1.65 -9.69
C SER A 234 4.42 -2.53 -9.55
N ASN A 235 3.31 -1.92 -9.13
CA ASN A 235 2.01 -2.56 -8.99
C ASN A 235 1.02 -1.96 -10.02
N PRO A 236 0.34 -2.74 -10.90
CA PRO A 236 0.23 -4.20 -10.87
C PRO A 236 1.10 -4.95 -11.91
N LEU A 237 1.83 -4.25 -12.78
CA LEU A 237 2.52 -4.88 -13.92
C LEU A 237 3.89 -5.47 -13.56
N LEU A 238 4.36 -5.27 -12.33
CA LEU A 238 5.64 -5.79 -11.82
C LEU A 238 6.85 -5.41 -12.68
N HIS A 239 6.80 -4.22 -13.30
CA HIS A 239 7.92 -3.63 -14.00
C HIS A 239 8.95 -3.07 -13.00
N SER A 240 10.22 -3.19 -13.31
CA SER A 240 11.33 -2.68 -12.49
C SER A 240 12.19 -1.72 -13.29
N CYS A 241 12.42 -0.52 -12.74
CA CYS A 241 13.39 0.41 -13.30
C CYS A 241 14.84 -0.09 -13.13
N ASP A 242 15.78 0.47 -13.88
CA ASP A 242 17.21 0.31 -13.60
C ASP A 242 17.56 1.18 -12.38
N LEU A 243 17.36 0.62 -11.18
CA LEU A 243 17.51 1.37 -9.92
C LEU A 243 18.93 1.89 -9.71
N VAL A 244 19.95 1.22 -10.28
CA VAL A 244 21.35 1.67 -10.20
C VAL A 244 21.52 2.97 -10.97
N LYS A 245 21.01 3.04 -12.20
CA LYS A 245 21.06 4.27 -13.00
C LYS A 245 20.19 5.37 -12.41
N VAL A 246 19.00 5.03 -11.87
CA VAL A 246 18.15 6.01 -11.19
C VAL A 246 18.89 6.61 -9.98
N ARG A 247 19.60 5.79 -9.19
CA ARG A 247 20.42 6.29 -8.07
C ARG A 247 21.50 7.25 -8.54
N GLN A 248 22.27 6.87 -9.58
CA GLN A 248 23.32 7.72 -10.15
C GLN A 248 22.79 9.07 -10.61
N LEU A 249 21.63 9.07 -11.26
CA LEU A 249 20.99 10.29 -11.72
C LEU A 249 20.52 11.18 -10.54
N CYS A 250 19.95 10.58 -9.51
CA CYS A 250 19.59 11.30 -8.28
C CYS A 250 20.80 11.91 -7.57
N ASP A 251 21.95 11.22 -7.56
CA ASP A 251 23.18 11.73 -6.95
C ASP A 251 23.73 12.93 -7.71
N GLN A 252 23.77 12.84 -9.05
CA GLN A 252 24.24 13.93 -9.92
C GLN A 252 23.45 15.24 -9.74
N HIS A 253 22.16 15.15 -9.45
CA HIS A 253 21.25 16.29 -9.34
C HIS A 253 20.80 16.58 -7.89
N ASN A 254 21.38 15.90 -6.92
CA ASN A 254 20.98 16.00 -5.51
C ASN A 254 19.47 15.87 -5.31
N ALA A 255 18.85 14.89 -6.01
CA ALA A 255 17.45 14.55 -5.87
C ALA A 255 17.25 13.44 -4.83
N LEU A 256 16.13 13.44 -4.11
CA LEU A 256 15.77 12.40 -3.15
C LEU A 256 15.25 11.16 -3.89
N LEU A 257 15.61 9.95 -3.45
CA LEU A 257 15.07 8.70 -4.00
C LEU A 257 14.32 7.92 -2.92
N ILE A 258 12.99 7.87 -3.06
CA ILE A 258 12.06 7.12 -2.20
C ILE A 258 11.65 5.85 -2.95
N VAL A 259 11.90 4.69 -2.35
CA VAL A 259 11.60 3.39 -2.98
C VAL A 259 10.69 2.56 -2.10
N ASP A 260 9.67 1.95 -2.70
CA ASP A 260 8.78 1.01 -2.04
C ASP A 260 8.93 -0.41 -2.65
N PRO A 261 9.60 -1.36 -1.95
CA PRO A 261 9.76 -2.74 -2.41
C PRO A 261 8.63 -3.67 -1.94
N THR A 262 7.49 -3.15 -1.50
CA THR A 262 6.42 -3.97 -0.89
C THR A 262 5.97 -5.13 -1.78
N MET A 263 5.94 -4.95 -3.11
CA MET A 263 5.50 -6.00 -4.04
C MET A 263 6.42 -7.22 -4.06
N ALA A 264 7.70 -7.02 -3.82
CA ALA A 264 8.69 -8.10 -3.75
C ALA A 264 9.01 -8.56 -2.31
N SER A 265 8.75 -7.71 -1.33
CA SER A 265 9.35 -7.76 0.01
C SER A 265 10.82 -7.28 0.03
N PRO A 266 11.25 -6.54 1.06
CA PRO A 266 12.66 -6.16 1.22
C PRO A 266 13.60 -7.37 1.40
N LYS A 267 13.09 -8.52 1.84
CA LYS A 267 13.88 -9.76 1.89
C LYS A 267 14.35 -10.19 0.49
N ASN A 268 13.48 -10.07 -0.51
CA ASN A 268 13.81 -10.40 -1.90
C ASN A 268 14.57 -9.25 -2.57
N ALA A 269 14.02 -8.03 -2.53
CA ALA A 269 14.58 -6.86 -3.20
C ALA A 269 15.21 -5.89 -2.19
N LYS A 270 16.52 -6.04 -1.97
CA LYS A 270 17.29 -5.22 -1.02
C LYS A 270 17.66 -3.87 -1.62
N VAL A 271 16.67 -2.98 -1.73
CA VAL A 271 16.81 -1.66 -2.37
C VAL A 271 17.51 -0.61 -1.49
N THR A 272 17.74 -0.90 -0.22
CA THR A 272 18.29 0.05 0.78
C THR A 272 19.63 0.66 0.37
N THR A 273 20.51 -0.09 -0.28
CA THR A 273 21.82 0.41 -0.74
C THR A 273 21.73 1.46 -1.87
N LEU A 274 20.57 1.57 -2.51
CA LEU A 274 20.33 2.45 -3.64
C LEU A 274 19.27 3.52 -3.36
N SER A 275 18.73 3.57 -2.14
CA SER A 275 17.62 4.46 -1.78
C SER A 275 18.02 5.44 -0.70
N ASP A 276 17.40 6.61 -0.66
CA ASP A 276 17.52 7.53 0.47
C ASP A 276 16.53 7.21 1.59
N VAL A 277 15.32 6.79 1.23
CA VAL A 277 14.28 6.32 2.14
C VAL A 277 13.59 5.12 1.52
N VAL A 278 13.35 4.08 2.33
CA VAL A 278 12.57 2.91 1.91
C VAL A 278 11.28 2.85 2.71
N ILE A 279 10.18 2.66 2.00
CA ILE A 279 8.85 2.49 2.59
C ILE A 279 8.40 1.05 2.36
N ASN A 280 7.78 0.43 3.35
CA ASN A 280 7.27 -0.93 3.18
C ASN A 280 5.93 -1.09 3.92
N SER A 281 4.95 -1.68 3.24
CA SER A 281 3.69 -2.08 3.88
C SER A 281 3.85 -3.45 4.55
N LEU A 282 3.99 -3.48 5.85
CA LEU A 282 4.04 -4.71 6.65
C LEU A 282 2.69 -5.44 6.71
N THR A 283 1.61 -4.80 6.28
CA THR A 283 0.29 -5.43 6.03
C THR A 283 0.37 -6.60 5.06
N LYS A 284 1.44 -6.67 4.25
CA LYS A 284 1.67 -7.71 3.24
C LYS A 284 2.47 -8.86 3.89
N TYR A 285 3.40 -9.41 3.27
CA TYR A 285 4.21 -10.57 3.69
C TYR A 285 4.48 -10.72 5.20
N ALA A 286 4.75 -9.62 5.94
CA ALA A 286 4.99 -9.70 7.39
C ALA A 286 3.75 -10.08 8.19
N ASN A 287 2.58 -9.71 7.68
CA ASN A 287 1.25 -10.06 8.19
C ASN A 287 0.66 -11.18 7.34
N TRP A 288 1.33 -12.32 7.25
CA TRP A 288 0.96 -13.43 6.37
C TRP A 288 -0.41 -14.06 6.72
N GLU A 289 -0.90 -13.94 7.94
CA GLU A 289 -2.26 -14.33 8.32
C GLU A 289 -3.34 -13.31 7.90
N GLY A 290 -2.97 -12.09 7.51
CA GLY A 290 -3.86 -11.11 6.88
C GLY A 290 -4.76 -10.31 7.83
N ASP A 291 -4.42 -10.17 9.11
CA ASP A 291 -5.28 -9.56 10.14
C ASP A 291 -4.69 -8.31 10.83
N VAL A 292 -3.48 -7.85 10.44
CA VAL A 292 -2.83 -6.62 10.95
C VAL A 292 -2.59 -5.63 9.80
N MET A 293 -2.84 -4.36 10.03
CA MET A 293 -2.33 -3.26 9.20
C MET A 293 -1.12 -2.63 9.89
N MET A 294 0.00 -2.54 9.18
CA MET A 294 1.21 -1.88 9.66
C MET A 294 2.09 -1.44 8.49
N GLY A 295 2.93 -0.44 8.70
CA GLY A 295 3.95 -0.02 7.75
C GLY A 295 5.29 0.19 8.43
N SER A 296 6.34 0.33 7.64
CA SER A 296 7.65 0.77 8.10
C SER A 296 8.26 1.80 7.18
N VAL A 297 9.09 2.65 7.77
CA VAL A 297 10.02 3.53 7.07
C VAL A 297 11.43 3.15 7.49
N VAL A 298 12.31 2.98 6.53
CA VAL A 298 13.73 2.67 6.77
C VAL A 298 14.59 3.79 6.22
N PHE A 299 15.53 4.25 7.03
CA PHE A 299 16.49 5.30 6.70
C PHE A 299 17.89 4.69 6.60
N PRO A 300 18.37 4.39 5.36
CA PRO A 300 19.71 3.84 5.19
C PRO A 300 20.78 4.82 5.66
N THR A 301 21.67 4.38 6.53
CA THR A 301 22.71 5.23 7.19
C THR A 301 23.71 5.85 6.23
N HIS A 302 23.85 5.32 5.01
CA HIS A 302 24.72 5.89 3.97
C HIS A 302 24.13 7.13 3.29
N SER A 303 22.83 7.41 3.49
CA SER A 303 22.15 8.55 2.84
C SER A 303 21.98 9.70 3.83
N ASP A 304 22.81 10.72 3.71
CA ASP A 304 22.65 11.97 4.48
C ASP A 304 21.31 12.66 4.20
N LYS A 305 20.82 12.58 2.96
CA LYS A 305 19.50 13.12 2.55
C LYS A 305 18.34 12.42 3.27
N GLY A 306 18.39 11.09 3.33
CA GLY A 306 17.42 10.30 4.05
C GLY A 306 17.49 10.53 5.56
N MET A 307 18.68 10.48 6.12
CA MET A 307 18.90 10.68 7.56
C MET A 307 18.44 12.05 8.03
N ALA A 308 18.58 13.09 7.20
CA ALA A 308 18.06 14.43 7.51
C ALA A 308 16.52 14.48 7.67
N LEU A 309 15.78 13.55 7.07
CA LEU A 309 14.34 13.45 7.19
C LEU A 309 13.89 12.69 8.45
N LYS A 310 14.72 11.82 9.00
CA LYS A 310 14.35 10.83 10.03
C LYS A 310 13.63 11.44 11.22
N MET A 311 14.17 12.52 11.79
CA MET A 311 13.55 13.19 12.94
C MET A 311 12.19 13.79 12.57
N THR A 312 12.09 14.52 11.48
CA THR A 312 10.81 15.10 11.02
C THR A 312 9.76 14.03 10.73
N VAL A 313 10.15 12.92 10.10
CA VAL A 313 9.24 11.79 9.85
C VAL A 313 8.79 11.14 11.15
N SER A 314 9.69 10.95 12.12
CA SER A 314 9.35 10.36 13.43
C SER A 314 8.30 11.17 14.20
N GLU A 315 8.25 12.49 13.99
CA GLU A 315 7.23 13.36 14.58
C GLU A 315 5.89 13.33 13.84
N MET A 316 5.89 12.88 12.58
CA MET A 316 4.72 12.88 11.69
C MET A 316 4.03 11.53 11.59
N ILE A 317 4.71 10.44 11.91
CA ILE A 317 4.12 9.10 11.84
C ILE A 317 3.07 8.92 12.93
N THR A 318 2.11 8.04 12.66
CA THR A 318 1.19 7.51 13.66
C THR A 318 1.68 6.13 14.05
N CYS A 319 2.05 5.96 15.31
CA CYS A 319 2.51 4.68 15.85
C CYS A 319 1.37 3.64 15.81
N PRO A 320 1.68 2.36 15.55
CA PRO A 320 0.69 1.29 15.64
C PRO A 320 0.14 1.15 17.06
N PHE A 321 -1.10 0.68 17.17
CA PHE A 321 -1.67 0.33 18.46
C PHE A 321 -0.93 -0.87 19.08
N HIS A 322 -0.67 -0.86 20.38
CA HIS A 322 0.16 -1.88 21.03
C HIS A 322 -0.30 -3.32 20.74
N LYS A 323 -1.64 -3.60 20.78
CA LYS A 323 -2.15 -4.94 20.44
C LYS A 323 -1.96 -5.33 18.97
N ASP A 324 -1.87 -4.37 18.05
CA ASP A 324 -1.49 -4.67 16.67
C ASP A 324 0.00 -5.00 16.56
N MET A 325 0.86 -4.35 17.36
CA MET A 325 2.29 -4.72 17.46
C MET A 325 2.46 -6.09 18.09
N GLU A 326 1.78 -6.39 19.19
CA GLU A 326 1.79 -7.70 19.82
C GLU A 326 1.37 -8.80 18.83
N ARG A 327 0.28 -8.58 18.08
CA ARG A 327 -0.19 -9.53 17.07
C ARG A 327 0.79 -9.68 15.90
N MET A 328 1.41 -8.60 15.45
CA MET A 328 2.45 -8.66 14.43
C MET A 328 3.67 -9.42 14.93
N ALA A 329 4.07 -9.23 16.18
CA ALA A 329 5.20 -9.93 16.79
C ALA A 329 4.98 -11.46 16.90
N GLU A 330 3.73 -11.92 17.02
CA GLU A 330 3.38 -13.35 16.95
C GLU A 330 3.60 -13.93 15.55
N GLN A 331 3.31 -13.16 14.49
CA GLN A 331 3.37 -13.63 13.09
C GLN A 331 4.75 -13.48 12.47
N ILE A 332 5.42 -12.38 12.73
CA ILE A 332 6.61 -11.97 11.98
C ILE A 332 7.81 -12.94 12.06
N PRO A 333 7.98 -13.78 13.09
CA PRO A 333 9.01 -14.83 13.09
C PRO A 333 8.93 -15.80 11.89
N TYR A 334 7.74 -15.98 11.32
CA TYR A 334 7.53 -16.84 10.15
C TYR A 334 7.75 -16.12 8.80
N TYR A 335 8.02 -14.83 8.82
CA TYR A 335 8.14 -13.96 7.63
C TYR A 335 9.11 -14.51 6.58
N ASP A 336 10.29 -14.94 6.99
CA ASP A 336 11.30 -15.44 6.07
C ASP A 336 10.87 -16.76 5.41
N ASN A 337 10.32 -17.68 6.17
CA ASN A 337 9.83 -18.97 5.67
C ASN A 337 8.64 -18.77 4.73
N PHE A 338 7.72 -17.89 5.09
CA PHE A 338 6.58 -17.55 4.25
C PHE A 338 7.01 -17.06 2.86
N ILE A 339 7.97 -16.13 2.80
CA ILE A 339 8.47 -15.59 1.54
C ILE A 339 9.18 -16.66 0.71
N ASP A 340 10.01 -17.50 1.33
CA ASP A 340 10.74 -18.54 0.61
C ASP A 340 9.77 -19.57 -0.01
N ARG A 341 8.74 -19.99 0.72
CA ARG A 341 7.70 -20.90 0.21
C ARG A 341 6.91 -20.27 -0.93
N THR A 342 6.45 -19.03 -0.77
CA THR A 342 5.68 -18.35 -1.81
C THR A 342 6.52 -18.03 -3.05
N ASN A 343 7.83 -17.77 -2.92
CA ASN A 343 8.73 -17.66 -4.06
C ASN A 343 8.74 -18.94 -4.92
N GLN A 344 8.86 -20.11 -4.27
CA GLN A 344 8.88 -21.40 -4.95
C GLN A 344 7.55 -21.67 -5.67
N SER A 345 6.43 -21.56 -4.95
CA SER A 345 5.10 -21.75 -5.54
C SER A 345 4.82 -20.79 -6.70
N GLN A 346 5.29 -19.54 -6.60
CA GLN A 346 5.11 -18.53 -7.63
C GLN A 346 5.82 -18.91 -8.94
N LEU A 347 7.02 -19.47 -8.90
CA LEU A 347 7.74 -19.92 -10.10
C LEU A 347 6.92 -20.97 -10.86
N GLU A 348 6.35 -21.95 -10.17
CA GLU A 348 5.51 -22.98 -10.77
C GLU A 348 4.21 -22.42 -11.36
N ILE A 349 3.57 -21.50 -10.65
CA ILE A 349 2.33 -20.86 -11.13
C ILE A 349 2.60 -19.99 -12.37
N VAL A 350 3.72 -19.27 -12.41
CA VAL A 350 4.10 -18.48 -13.59
C VAL A 350 4.41 -19.36 -14.78
N GLU A 351 5.11 -20.49 -14.59
CA GLU A 351 5.38 -21.47 -15.66
C GLU A 351 4.07 -22.02 -16.23
N TYR A 352 3.14 -22.43 -15.35
CA TYR A 352 1.81 -22.88 -15.74
C TYR A 352 1.07 -21.82 -16.55
N LEU A 353 1.00 -20.57 -16.06
CA LEU A 353 0.28 -19.50 -16.74
C LEU A 353 0.90 -19.19 -18.12
N ASN A 354 2.23 -19.17 -18.24
CA ASN A 354 2.92 -18.91 -19.51
C ASN A 354 2.71 -20.03 -20.55
N SER A 355 2.56 -21.27 -20.12
CA SER A 355 2.34 -22.42 -21.01
C SER A 355 0.87 -22.62 -21.40
N HIS A 356 -0.08 -22.03 -20.66
CA HIS A 356 -1.50 -22.32 -20.86
C HIS A 356 -2.09 -21.59 -22.08
N PRO A 357 -2.75 -22.29 -23.06
CA PRO A 357 -3.18 -21.70 -24.33
C PRO A 357 -4.26 -20.60 -24.20
N LYS A 358 -5.05 -20.59 -23.12
CA LYS A 358 -6.09 -19.59 -22.82
C LYS A 358 -5.55 -18.36 -22.06
N ILE A 359 -4.29 -18.32 -21.69
CA ILE A 359 -3.66 -17.13 -21.13
C ILE A 359 -3.15 -16.26 -22.29
N LYS A 360 -3.46 -14.97 -22.23
CA LYS A 360 -3.10 -13.98 -23.26
C LYS A 360 -1.75 -13.34 -22.96
N ARG A 361 -1.52 -12.99 -21.68
CA ARG A 361 -0.29 -12.33 -21.22
C ARG A 361 -0.08 -12.56 -19.72
N VAL A 362 1.18 -12.66 -19.33
CA VAL A 362 1.62 -12.78 -17.93
C VAL A 362 2.60 -11.66 -17.61
N TYR A 363 2.42 -11.03 -16.45
CA TYR A 363 3.30 -10.00 -15.91
C TYR A 363 3.82 -10.45 -14.55
N TRP A 364 5.11 -10.47 -14.37
CA TRP A 364 5.77 -10.90 -13.15
C TRP A 364 7.16 -10.28 -13.02
N ALA A 365 7.81 -10.46 -11.88
CA ALA A 365 9.06 -9.76 -11.58
C ALA A 365 10.19 -10.04 -12.60
N TYR A 366 10.28 -11.26 -13.17
CA TYR A 366 11.30 -11.64 -14.15
C TYR A 366 10.81 -11.60 -15.60
N GLN A 367 9.76 -10.86 -15.91
CA GLN A 367 9.28 -10.70 -17.27
C GLN A 367 10.35 -10.15 -18.22
N GLN A 368 10.21 -10.44 -19.54
CA GLN A 368 11.25 -10.15 -20.54
C GLN A 368 11.67 -8.68 -20.60
N SER A 369 10.75 -7.74 -20.43
CA SER A 369 11.03 -6.30 -20.59
C SER A 369 11.93 -5.74 -19.48
N THR A 370 11.66 -6.07 -18.22
CA THR A 370 12.30 -5.45 -17.05
C THR A 370 12.92 -6.43 -16.05
N GLY A 371 12.79 -7.74 -16.31
CA GLY A 371 13.27 -8.78 -15.40
C GLY A 371 14.78 -8.75 -15.15
N LYS A 372 15.58 -8.24 -16.10
CA LYS A 372 17.01 -8.01 -15.87
C LYS A 372 17.26 -6.99 -14.75
N ASN A 373 16.49 -5.88 -14.74
CA ASN A 373 16.61 -4.85 -13.70
C ASN A 373 16.25 -5.41 -12.32
N TYR A 374 15.18 -6.22 -12.28
CA TYR A 374 14.77 -6.87 -11.04
C TYR A 374 15.82 -7.85 -10.53
N ARG A 375 16.33 -8.72 -11.42
CA ARG A 375 17.33 -9.74 -11.09
C ARG A 375 18.65 -9.14 -10.56
N ASN A 376 19.05 -7.98 -11.08
CA ASN A 376 20.24 -7.27 -10.61
C ASN A 376 20.18 -6.90 -9.11
N ILE A 377 18.99 -6.75 -8.54
CA ILE A 377 18.79 -6.38 -7.13
C ILE A 377 18.37 -7.60 -6.29
N ALA A 378 17.42 -8.39 -6.79
CA ALA A 378 16.84 -9.51 -6.04
C ALA A 378 17.64 -10.83 -6.20
N GLY A 379 18.40 -10.98 -7.27
CA GLY A 379 18.96 -12.26 -7.70
C GLY A 379 17.92 -13.14 -8.38
N ASP A 380 18.23 -14.42 -8.52
CA ASP A 380 17.35 -15.43 -9.11
C ASP A 380 16.41 -16.04 -8.04
N ASP A 381 15.34 -16.68 -8.48
CA ASP A 381 14.39 -17.47 -7.68
C ASP A 381 13.67 -16.72 -6.54
N LYS A 382 13.53 -15.41 -6.66
CA LYS A 382 12.87 -14.53 -5.67
C LYS A 382 11.80 -13.64 -6.29
N PRO A 383 10.79 -14.19 -7.01
CA PRO A 383 9.81 -13.39 -7.73
C PRO A 383 8.83 -12.61 -6.84
N GLY A 384 8.74 -12.94 -5.54
CA GLY A 384 7.63 -12.55 -4.69
C GLY A 384 6.39 -13.42 -4.96
N CYS A 385 5.26 -13.11 -4.30
CA CYS A 385 4.04 -13.92 -4.41
C CYS A 385 3.03 -13.41 -5.45
N VAL A 386 3.34 -12.34 -6.19
CA VAL A 386 2.34 -11.67 -7.06
C VAL A 386 2.65 -11.91 -8.53
N VAL A 387 1.60 -12.29 -9.27
CA VAL A 387 1.58 -12.32 -10.74
C VAL A 387 0.31 -11.64 -11.25
N SER A 388 0.43 -10.86 -12.32
CA SER A 388 -0.72 -10.34 -13.04
C SER A 388 -0.83 -10.99 -14.41
N PHE A 389 -2.07 -11.21 -14.87
CA PHE A 389 -2.27 -11.87 -16.17
C PHE A 389 -3.60 -11.46 -16.82
N GLU A 390 -3.70 -11.72 -18.11
CA GLU A 390 -4.90 -11.55 -18.92
C GLU A 390 -5.30 -12.90 -19.52
N VAL A 391 -6.61 -13.18 -19.57
CA VAL A 391 -7.16 -14.40 -20.17
C VAL A 391 -7.63 -14.13 -21.60
N LYS A 392 -7.64 -15.17 -22.45
CA LYS A 392 -8.34 -15.16 -23.74
C LYS A 392 -9.77 -15.62 -23.51
N GLY A 393 -10.74 -14.89 -24.04
CA GLY A 393 -12.17 -15.22 -23.87
C GLY A 393 -12.85 -14.37 -22.80
N SER A 394 -13.82 -14.95 -22.09
CA SER A 394 -14.65 -14.19 -21.15
C SER A 394 -13.99 -14.00 -19.78
N PHE A 395 -13.37 -12.83 -19.57
CA PHE A 395 -12.87 -12.37 -18.27
C PHE A 395 -13.89 -12.55 -17.12
N THR A 396 -15.17 -12.20 -17.38
CA THR A 396 -16.22 -12.29 -16.37
C THR A 396 -16.53 -13.75 -16.00
N ASN A 397 -16.62 -14.65 -16.98
CA ASN A 397 -16.88 -16.06 -16.71
C ASN A 397 -15.72 -16.69 -15.95
N PHE A 398 -14.49 -16.42 -16.38
CA PHE A 398 -13.28 -16.84 -15.67
C PHE A 398 -13.31 -16.41 -14.20
N TYR A 399 -13.44 -15.10 -13.97
CA TYR A 399 -13.39 -14.57 -12.61
C TYR A 399 -14.51 -15.07 -11.71
N ASN A 400 -15.72 -15.25 -12.27
CA ASN A 400 -16.85 -15.79 -11.50
C ASN A 400 -16.66 -17.26 -11.12
N ALA A 401 -16.05 -18.05 -12.01
CA ALA A 401 -15.80 -19.48 -11.82
C ALA A 401 -14.58 -19.79 -10.93
N LEU A 402 -13.69 -18.81 -10.75
CA LEU A 402 -12.45 -19.01 -9.99
C LEU A 402 -12.73 -19.44 -8.55
N GLY A 403 -12.20 -20.59 -8.16
CA GLY A 403 -12.43 -21.25 -6.86
C GLY A 403 -11.48 -20.80 -5.75
N MET A 404 -11.05 -19.52 -5.75
CA MET A 404 -10.20 -18.94 -4.70
C MET A 404 -10.79 -17.65 -4.16
N LEU A 405 -10.20 -17.10 -3.12
CA LEU A 405 -10.68 -15.88 -2.48
C LEU A 405 -10.58 -14.66 -3.43
N LYS A 406 -11.71 -13.99 -3.57
CA LYS A 406 -11.86 -12.82 -4.46
C LYS A 406 -11.71 -11.54 -3.66
N SER A 407 -10.48 -11.14 -3.39
CA SER A 407 -10.16 -9.99 -2.52
C SER A 407 -8.97 -9.18 -3.06
N PRO A 408 -8.90 -7.89 -2.73
CA PRO A 408 -7.65 -7.13 -2.84
C PRO A 408 -6.62 -7.62 -1.82
N SER A 409 -5.43 -7.04 -1.84
CA SER A 409 -4.27 -7.37 -1.04
C SER A 409 -3.41 -8.46 -1.67
N PHE A 410 -2.36 -8.86 -0.98
CA PHE A 410 -1.40 -9.90 -1.37
C PHE A 410 -0.50 -10.22 -0.19
N GLY A 411 0.29 -11.29 -0.29
CA GLY A 411 1.26 -11.68 0.72
C GLY A 411 0.59 -12.28 1.96
N THR A 412 -0.46 -13.08 1.75
CA THR A 412 -1.17 -13.82 2.78
C THR A 412 -1.02 -15.33 2.56
N GLU A 413 -1.23 -16.12 3.62
CA GLU A 413 -1.15 -17.59 3.57
C GLU A 413 -2.14 -18.24 2.58
N PHE A 414 -3.21 -17.53 2.25
CA PHE A 414 -4.21 -17.95 1.28
C PHE A 414 -4.11 -17.14 -0.02
N SER A 415 -4.34 -17.82 -1.14
CA SER A 415 -4.31 -17.19 -2.46
C SER A 415 -5.46 -16.22 -2.68
N LEU A 416 -5.17 -15.08 -3.26
CA LEU A 416 -6.11 -13.99 -3.54
C LEU A 416 -6.09 -13.62 -5.01
N CYS A 417 -7.26 -13.49 -5.63
CA CYS A 417 -7.34 -12.95 -6.98
C CYS A 417 -8.32 -11.78 -7.06
N CYS A 418 -7.93 -10.73 -7.79
CA CYS A 418 -8.81 -9.58 -8.01
C CYS A 418 -8.69 -9.04 -9.44
N PRO A 419 -9.79 -8.47 -10.00
CA PRO A 419 -9.76 -7.66 -11.21
C PRO A 419 -9.20 -6.28 -10.86
N TYR A 420 -7.87 -6.16 -10.91
CA TYR A 420 -7.12 -5.08 -10.27
C TYR A 420 -7.58 -3.68 -10.71
N VAL A 421 -7.69 -3.45 -12.02
CA VAL A 421 -8.02 -2.12 -12.54
C VAL A 421 -9.45 -1.72 -12.17
N TYR A 422 -10.40 -2.64 -12.21
CA TYR A 422 -11.77 -2.40 -11.71
C TYR A 422 -11.79 -2.06 -10.22
N LEU A 423 -10.95 -2.71 -9.44
CA LEU A 423 -10.92 -2.50 -8.00
C LEU A 423 -10.23 -1.18 -7.63
N ALA A 424 -9.07 -0.92 -8.20
CA ALA A 424 -8.26 0.25 -7.84
C ALA A 424 -8.71 1.53 -8.58
N HIS A 425 -9.03 1.43 -9.87
CA HIS A 425 -9.23 2.56 -10.78
C HIS A 425 -10.62 2.60 -11.41
N TYR A 426 -11.68 2.26 -10.66
CA TYR A 426 -13.05 2.16 -11.19
C TYR A 426 -13.50 3.39 -11.95
N LYS A 427 -13.20 4.59 -11.45
CA LYS A 427 -13.54 5.85 -12.12
C LYS A 427 -12.87 6.00 -13.48
N MET A 428 -11.64 5.49 -13.63
CA MET A 428 -10.94 5.51 -14.91
C MET A 428 -11.56 4.51 -15.89
N VAL A 429 -11.96 3.33 -15.42
CA VAL A 429 -12.63 2.31 -16.25
C VAL A 429 -13.98 2.81 -16.79
N THR A 430 -14.66 3.65 -16.04
CA THR A 430 -16.01 4.16 -16.39
C THR A 430 -16.00 5.51 -17.11
N SER A 431 -14.82 6.03 -17.49
CA SER A 431 -14.70 7.29 -18.23
C SER A 431 -13.76 7.15 -19.44
N GLU A 432 -14.10 7.85 -20.53
CA GLU A 432 -13.29 7.82 -21.76
C GLU A 432 -11.87 8.36 -21.54
N SER A 433 -11.73 9.45 -20.80
CA SER A 433 -10.43 10.02 -20.43
C SER A 433 -9.60 9.05 -19.57
N GLY A 434 -10.25 8.38 -18.61
CA GLY A 434 -9.60 7.38 -17.79
C GLY A 434 -9.10 6.17 -18.58
N LEU A 435 -9.91 5.68 -19.54
CA LEU A 435 -9.48 4.58 -20.43
C LEU A 435 -8.26 4.97 -21.27
N LYS A 436 -8.16 6.22 -21.75
CA LYS A 436 -6.98 6.70 -22.47
C LYS A 436 -5.73 6.70 -21.59
N ILE A 437 -5.85 7.12 -20.31
CA ILE A 437 -4.74 7.10 -19.36
C ILE A 437 -4.29 5.65 -19.08
N LEU A 438 -5.24 4.74 -18.81
CA LEU A 438 -4.94 3.33 -18.57
C LEU A 438 -4.24 2.68 -19.76
N ASN A 439 -4.74 2.92 -20.98
CA ASN A 439 -4.13 2.41 -22.20
C ASN A 439 -2.71 2.95 -22.41
N HIS A 440 -2.49 4.25 -22.15
CA HIS A 440 -1.15 4.85 -22.25
C HIS A 440 -0.18 4.22 -21.25
N ALA A 441 -0.66 3.87 -20.05
CA ALA A 441 0.14 3.18 -19.02
C ALA A 441 0.25 1.66 -19.23
N GLY A 442 -0.29 1.10 -20.33
CA GLY A 442 -0.28 -0.34 -20.63
C GLY A 442 -1.17 -1.18 -19.69
N LEU A 443 -2.12 -0.56 -19.00
CA LEU A 443 -3.02 -1.20 -18.04
C LEU A 443 -4.32 -1.65 -18.73
N SER A 444 -4.46 -2.96 -18.94
CA SER A 444 -5.70 -3.56 -19.42
C SER A 444 -6.80 -3.51 -18.35
N THR A 445 -8.03 -3.14 -18.74
CA THR A 445 -9.19 -3.22 -17.86
C THR A 445 -9.51 -4.64 -17.41
N GLU A 446 -9.07 -5.65 -18.18
CA GLU A 446 -9.25 -7.07 -17.89
C GLU A 446 -8.08 -7.72 -17.12
N LEU A 447 -7.20 -6.90 -16.56
CA LEU A 447 -6.05 -7.37 -15.80
C LEU A 447 -6.48 -8.01 -14.48
N LEU A 448 -6.12 -9.27 -14.32
CA LEU A 448 -6.23 -10.03 -13.08
C LEU A 448 -4.90 -9.95 -12.32
N ARG A 449 -4.97 -9.79 -11.01
CA ARG A 449 -3.82 -9.90 -10.13
C ARG A 449 -4.03 -11.03 -9.14
N LEU A 450 -3.17 -12.04 -9.19
CA LEU A 450 -3.12 -13.18 -8.29
C LEU A 450 -1.99 -12.98 -7.29
N SER A 451 -2.29 -13.20 -6.02
CA SER A 451 -1.33 -13.42 -4.95
C SER A 451 -1.34 -14.90 -4.61
N VAL A 452 -0.21 -15.55 -4.75
CA VAL A 452 -0.02 -16.96 -4.40
C VAL A 452 0.16 -17.06 -2.89
N GLY A 453 -0.60 -17.96 -2.25
CA GLY A 453 -0.53 -18.27 -0.82
C GLY A 453 0.36 -19.48 -0.52
N LEU A 454 0.01 -20.20 0.54
CA LEU A 454 0.72 -21.39 1.01
C LEU A 454 0.04 -22.72 0.59
N GLU A 455 -1.05 -22.63 -0.17
CA GLU A 455 -1.68 -23.82 -0.78
C GLU A 455 -0.67 -24.54 -1.68
N GLU A 456 -0.79 -25.82 -1.84
CA GLU A 456 0.03 -26.57 -2.79
C GLU A 456 -0.18 -26.02 -4.22
N PRO A 457 0.89 -25.81 -5.00
CA PRO A 457 0.79 -25.25 -6.35
C PRO A 457 -0.22 -25.94 -7.24
N GLU A 458 -0.39 -27.26 -7.08
CA GLU A 458 -1.37 -28.04 -7.86
C GLU A 458 -2.82 -27.64 -7.56
N GLU A 459 -3.17 -27.34 -6.32
CA GLU A 459 -4.51 -26.88 -5.94
C GLU A 459 -4.83 -25.53 -6.58
N ILE A 460 -3.84 -24.63 -6.64
CA ILE A 460 -3.97 -23.34 -7.31
C ILE A 460 -4.15 -23.53 -8.82
N LYS A 461 -3.34 -24.40 -9.45
CA LYS A 461 -3.42 -24.74 -10.88
C LYS A 461 -4.77 -25.35 -11.23
N GLU A 462 -5.30 -26.28 -10.40
CA GLU A 462 -6.62 -26.89 -10.58
C GLU A 462 -7.73 -25.82 -10.55
N SER A 463 -7.69 -24.88 -9.59
CA SER A 463 -8.66 -23.79 -9.50
C SER A 463 -8.62 -22.88 -10.73
N LEU A 464 -7.42 -22.55 -11.22
CA LEU A 464 -7.22 -21.78 -12.45
C LEU A 464 -7.74 -22.54 -13.67
N ASP A 465 -7.43 -23.84 -13.81
CA ASP A 465 -7.82 -24.67 -14.95
C ASP A 465 -9.36 -24.83 -15.03
N GLN A 466 -10.02 -25.06 -13.91
CA GLN A 466 -11.49 -25.12 -13.84
C GLN A 466 -12.12 -23.81 -14.32
N ALA A 467 -11.60 -22.66 -13.92
CA ALA A 467 -12.08 -21.37 -14.34
C ALA A 467 -11.78 -21.09 -15.83
N LEU A 468 -10.60 -21.49 -16.33
CA LEU A 468 -10.20 -21.34 -17.71
C LEU A 468 -11.05 -22.19 -18.67
N LYS A 469 -11.63 -23.33 -18.22
CA LYS A 469 -12.58 -24.12 -19.04
C LYS A 469 -13.83 -23.34 -19.40
N LEU A 470 -14.26 -22.40 -18.49
CA LEU A 470 -15.46 -21.59 -18.65
C LEU A 470 -15.20 -20.20 -19.27
N CYS A 471 -13.95 -19.91 -19.60
CA CYS A 471 -13.52 -18.67 -20.20
C CYS A 471 -13.85 -18.58 -21.71
#